data_374e326cdbb05c3df108eb8feea470c3
#
_entry.id   374e326cdbb05c3df108eb8feea470c3
#
_cell.length_a   1.000
_cell.length_b   1.000
_cell.length_c   1.000
_cell.angle_alpha   90.00
_cell.angle_beta   90.00
_cell.angle_gamma   90.00
#
_symmetry.space_group_name_H-M   'P 1'
#
loop_
_entity.id
_entity.type
_entity.pdbx_description
1 polymer ?
#
loop_
_entity_poly.entity_id
_entity_poly.type
_entity_poly.pdbx_seq_one_letter_code
_entity_poly.pdbx_strand_id
1 'polypeptide(L)'
;SGLLLSVVIGLSNWLFGTAPAGALGSSLITLLYLGLGGRGRGELTPAARRCLLTYALLLGGVLAATLCIRMLDLSPSWRYVGSPALWLFVATAWFTRGRLDALPGKNAWHSWQRVAPVTGLFILVGIVMAISGMATYLAHTLAEGGRVYLGIGPFVGAVSGFITGSTSGANAMLATTQAEIARALHVDVLAFLSIHNVAAAFLLMASPSKVELAVQLAPQGAQQELRWVQVSVLAVGVVVVSGLAVCGLLL
;
A
#
# COMPACT_ATOMS: atom_id res chain seq x y z
N SER A 1 -18.63 7.36 -3.11
CA SER A 1 -17.43 7.79 -2.34
C SER A 1 -16.13 7.25 -2.92
N GLY A 2 -16.05 5.98 -3.35
CA GLY A 2 -14.83 5.39 -3.90
C GLY A 2 -14.30 6.10 -5.16
N LEU A 3 -15.16 6.40 -6.12
CA LEU A 3 -14.82 7.16 -7.35
C LEU A 3 -14.23 8.54 -7.01
N LEU A 4 -14.83 9.24 -6.06
CA LEU A 4 -14.34 10.56 -5.62
C LEU A 4 -12.93 10.46 -5.05
N LEU A 5 -12.66 9.45 -4.21
CA LEU A 5 -11.33 9.19 -3.66
C LEU A 5 -10.32 8.89 -4.77
N SER A 6 -10.65 8.05 -5.74
CA SER A 6 -9.77 7.71 -6.86
C SER A 6 -9.42 8.93 -7.70
N VAL A 7 -10.41 9.77 -8.02
CA VAL A 7 -10.20 11.01 -8.76
C VAL A 7 -9.29 11.97 -8.00
N VAL A 8 -9.50 12.11 -6.69
CA VAL A 8 -8.67 13.00 -5.87
C VAL A 8 -7.25 12.49 -5.72
N ILE A 9 -7.06 11.19 -5.53
CA ILE A 9 -5.71 10.59 -5.50
C ILE A 9 -5.00 10.87 -6.82
N GLY A 10 -5.66 10.62 -7.95
CA GLY A 10 -5.11 10.86 -9.29
C GLY A 10 -4.75 12.33 -9.52
N LEU A 11 -5.68 13.24 -9.24
CA LEU A 11 -5.44 14.69 -9.38
C LEU A 11 -4.35 15.20 -8.45
N SER A 12 -4.32 14.75 -7.20
CA SER A 12 -3.29 15.16 -6.23
C SER A 12 -1.90 14.69 -6.68
N ASN A 13 -1.79 13.45 -7.15
CA ASN A 13 -0.53 12.93 -7.68
C ASN A 13 -0.10 13.66 -8.96
N TRP A 14 -1.05 13.99 -9.86
CA TRP A 14 -0.77 14.72 -11.08
C TRP A 14 -0.31 16.16 -10.80
N LEU A 15 -1.00 16.87 -9.89
CA LEU A 15 -0.68 18.26 -9.56
C LEU A 15 0.64 18.41 -8.82
N PHE A 16 0.92 17.54 -7.87
CA PHE A 16 2.10 17.66 -7.00
C PHE A 16 3.26 16.75 -7.42
N GLY A 17 3.01 15.76 -8.27
CA GLY A 17 4.02 14.82 -8.76
C GLY A 17 4.71 13.99 -7.68
N THR A 18 4.03 13.79 -6.54
CA THR A 18 4.56 13.04 -5.39
C THR A 18 3.54 12.06 -4.85
N ALA A 19 3.97 10.84 -4.54
CA ALA A 19 3.10 9.81 -3.96
C ALA A 19 2.40 10.25 -2.63
N PRO A 20 3.06 10.99 -1.71
CA PRO A 20 2.40 11.49 -0.51
C PRO A 20 1.22 12.43 -0.76
N ALA A 21 1.20 13.13 -1.89
CA ALA A 21 0.11 14.06 -2.22
C ALA A 21 -1.22 13.33 -2.41
N GLY A 22 -1.22 12.14 -3.03
CA GLY A 22 -2.41 11.31 -3.16
C GLY A 22 -2.96 10.85 -1.81
N ALA A 23 -2.08 10.46 -0.89
CA ALA A 23 -2.47 10.08 0.46
C ALA A 23 -3.08 11.25 1.24
N LEU A 24 -2.54 12.46 1.11
CA LEU A 24 -3.08 13.67 1.74
C LEU A 24 -4.41 14.09 1.14
N GLY A 25 -4.51 14.11 -0.18
CA GLY A 25 -5.75 14.46 -0.86
C GLY A 25 -6.89 13.52 -0.47
N SER A 26 -6.64 12.21 -0.43
CA SER A 26 -7.62 11.22 0.00
C SER A 26 -8.00 11.36 1.49
N SER A 27 -7.01 11.63 2.35
CA SER A 27 -7.24 11.84 3.78
C SER A 27 -8.07 13.11 4.04
N LEU A 28 -7.78 14.21 3.34
CA LEU A 28 -8.50 15.46 3.46
C LEU A 28 -9.97 15.29 3.04
N ILE A 29 -10.24 14.64 1.91
CA ILE A 29 -11.61 14.39 1.46
C ILE A 29 -12.34 13.45 2.40
N THR A 30 -11.68 12.42 2.92
CA THR A 30 -12.30 11.53 3.91
C THR A 30 -12.70 12.31 5.16
N LEU A 31 -11.82 13.19 5.66
CA LEU A 31 -12.14 14.06 6.80
C LEU A 31 -13.28 15.03 6.49
N LEU A 32 -13.31 15.64 5.31
CA LEU A 32 -14.40 16.50 4.87
C LEU A 32 -15.72 15.70 4.75
N TYR A 33 -15.69 14.52 4.16
CA TYR A 33 -16.87 13.67 4.04
C TYR A 33 -17.44 13.27 5.41
N LEU A 34 -16.57 12.87 6.35
CA LEU A 34 -16.96 12.54 7.71
C LEU A 34 -17.46 13.77 8.48
N GLY A 35 -16.83 14.93 8.28
CA GLY A 35 -17.23 16.19 8.91
C GLY A 35 -18.56 16.74 8.38
N LEU A 36 -18.82 16.62 7.08
CA LEU A 36 -20.04 17.11 6.44
C LEU A 36 -21.21 16.11 6.52
N GLY A 37 -20.90 14.80 6.46
CA GLY A 37 -21.88 13.71 6.45
C GLY A 37 -22.27 13.20 7.82
N GLY A 38 -21.52 13.55 8.85
CA GLY A 38 -21.77 13.13 10.23
C GLY A 38 -23.00 13.83 10.82
N ARG A 39 -24.12 13.13 10.85
CA ARG A 39 -25.35 13.57 11.57
C ARG A 39 -25.19 13.64 13.11
N GLY A 40 -24.05 13.24 13.63
CA GLY A 40 -23.71 13.34 15.04
C GLY A 40 -22.75 14.50 15.28
N ARG A 41 -23.23 15.59 15.87
CA ARG A 41 -22.39 16.60 16.52
C ARG A 41 -21.74 16.01 17.77
N GLY A 42 -21.02 14.89 17.61
CA GLY A 42 -20.18 14.36 18.67
C GLY A 42 -18.94 15.25 18.77
N GLU A 43 -18.72 15.83 19.93
CA GLU A 43 -17.44 16.47 20.23
C GLU A 43 -16.33 15.43 20.04
N LEU A 44 -15.29 15.80 19.28
CA LEU A 44 -14.11 14.95 19.13
C LEU A 44 -13.53 14.70 20.53
N THR A 45 -13.54 13.45 20.95
CA THR A 45 -12.91 13.08 22.22
C THR A 45 -11.44 13.53 22.20
N PRO A 46 -10.85 13.89 23.34
CA PRO A 46 -9.43 14.28 23.41
C PRO A 46 -8.49 13.23 22.79
N ALA A 47 -8.84 11.93 22.90
CA ALA A 47 -8.12 10.83 22.27
C ALA A 47 -8.21 10.88 20.74
N ALA A 48 -9.42 11.08 20.19
CA ALA A 48 -9.63 11.18 18.74
C ALA A 48 -8.88 12.39 18.14
N ARG A 49 -8.94 13.54 18.81
CA ARG A 49 -8.19 14.74 18.42
C ARG A 49 -6.67 14.48 18.41
N ARG A 50 -6.16 13.76 19.41
CA ARG A 50 -4.74 13.40 19.48
C ARG A 50 -4.34 12.47 18.33
N CYS A 51 -5.15 11.46 18.03
CA CYS A 51 -4.92 10.59 16.88
C CYS A 51 -4.89 11.38 15.56
N LEU A 52 -5.89 12.23 15.33
CA LEU A 52 -5.95 13.07 14.13
C LEU A 52 -4.72 13.98 13.98
N LEU A 53 -4.30 14.63 15.04
CA LEU A 53 -3.10 15.48 15.04
C LEU A 53 -1.82 14.66 14.77
N THR A 54 -1.74 13.43 15.28
CA THR A 54 -0.61 12.53 15.03
C THR A 54 -0.53 12.15 13.53
N TYR A 55 -1.65 11.80 12.92
CA TYR A 55 -1.72 11.52 11.48
C TYR A 55 -1.45 12.77 10.64
N ALA A 56 -1.99 13.93 11.03
CA ALA A 56 -1.71 15.19 10.35
C ALA A 56 -0.22 15.55 10.42
N LEU A 57 0.44 15.32 11.55
CA LEU A 57 1.88 15.53 11.72
C LEU A 57 2.69 14.57 10.82
N LEU A 58 2.31 13.29 10.78
CA LEU A 58 2.98 12.30 9.94
C LEU A 58 2.87 12.64 8.46
N LEU A 59 1.64 12.78 7.95
CA LEU A 59 1.40 13.01 6.52
C LEU A 59 1.82 14.42 6.10
N GLY A 60 1.48 15.43 6.90
CA GLY A 60 1.84 16.83 6.66
C GLY A 60 3.35 17.04 6.71
N GLY A 61 4.03 16.39 7.65
CA GLY A 61 5.48 16.45 7.77
C GLY A 61 6.20 15.85 6.57
N VAL A 62 5.79 14.66 6.13
CA VAL A 62 6.36 14.02 4.91
C VAL A 62 6.16 14.92 3.69
N LEU A 63 4.93 15.46 3.51
CA LEU A 63 4.64 16.32 2.36
C LEU A 63 5.42 17.63 2.43
N ALA A 64 5.38 18.33 3.56
CA ALA A 64 6.07 19.59 3.74
C ALA A 64 7.58 19.43 3.49
N ALA A 65 8.20 18.40 4.09
CA ALA A 65 9.61 18.10 3.87
C ALA A 65 9.91 17.81 2.40
N THR A 66 9.10 16.97 1.74
CA THR A 66 9.30 16.62 0.33
C THR A 66 9.16 17.84 -0.59
N LEU A 67 8.15 18.68 -0.33
CA LEU A 67 7.95 19.92 -1.10
C LEU A 67 9.08 20.92 -0.86
N CYS A 68 9.52 21.12 0.39
CA CYS A 68 10.65 21.99 0.70
C CYS A 68 11.93 21.54 0.01
N ILE A 69 12.24 20.24 0.07
CA ILE A 69 13.42 19.68 -0.61
C ILE A 69 13.36 19.95 -2.12
N ARG A 70 12.18 19.78 -2.71
CA ARG A 70 11.97 19.99 -4.16
C ARG A 70 12.01 21.46 -4.55
N MET A 71 11.37 22.34 -3.77
CA MET A 71 11.31 23.79 -4.07
C MET A 71 12.65 24.51 -3.86
N LEU A 72 13.44 24.05 -2.88
CA LEU A 72 14.75 24.63 -2.56
C LEU A 72 15.89 23.95 -3.30
N ASP A 73 15.59 22.99 -4.18
CA ASP A 73 16.57 22.19 -4.95
C ASP A 73 17.71 21.66 -4.07
N LEU A 74 17.34 21.14 -2.89
CA LEU A 74 18.30 20.68 -1.91
C LEU A 74 19.01 19.40 -2.38
N SER A 75 20.26 19.24 -1.93
CA SER A 75 21.09 18.10 -2.29
C SER A 75 20.41 16.75 -1.98
N PRO A 76 20.78 15.66 -2.68
CA PRO A 76 20.20 14.32 -2.48
C PRO A 76 20.25 13.82 -1.03
N SER A 77 21.19 14.31 -0.23
CA SER A 77 21.34 13.98 1.19
C SER A 77 20.13 14.37 2.04
N TRP A 78 19.37 15.40 1.64
CA TRP A 78 18.19 15.84 2.36
C TRP A 78 16.96 14.96 2.13
N ARG A 79 17.00 14.02 1.18
CA ARG A 79 15.87 13.09 0.92
C ARG A 79 15.45 12.29 2.14
N TYR A 80 16.38 12.04 3.08
CA TYR A 80 16.05 11.35 4.33
C TYR A 80 15.07 12.13 5.21
N VAL A 81 15.07 13.47 5.12
CA VAL A 81 14.12 14.32 5.88
C VAL A 81 12.69 14.16 5.34
N GLY A 82 12.52 13.85 4.07
CA GLY A 82 11.22 13.50 3.47
C GLY A 82 10.79 12.03 3.72
N SER A 83 11.61 11.23 4.40
CA SER A 83 11.30 9.82 4.63
C SER A 83 10.11 9.65 5.59
N PRO A 84 9.11 8.83 5.22
CA PRO A 84 8.01 8.48 6.13
C PRO A 84 8.48 7.86 7.45
N ALA A 85 9.63 7.17 7.46
CA ALA A 85 10.18 6.55 8.67
C ALA A 85 10.58 7.60 9.72
N LEU A 86 11.21 8.71 9.30
CA LEU A 86 11.54 9.81 10.20
C LEU A 86 10.29 10.42 10.82
N TRP A 87 9.29 10.72 9.98
CA TRP A 87 8.06 11.36 10.44
C TRP A 87 7.19 10.43 11.26
N LEU A 88 7.25 9.11 11.01
CA LEU A 88 6.63 8.12 11.89
C LEU A 88 7.25 8.14 13.29
N PHE A 89 8.58 8.24 13.37
CA PHE A 89 9.28 8.38 14.65
C PHE A 89 8.88 9.67 15.38
N VAL A 90 8.88 10.81 14.68
CA VAL A 90 8.48 12.12 15.22
C VAL A 90 7.02 12.08 15.70
N ALA A 91 6.11 11.54 14.90
CA ALA A 91 4.70 11.42 15.23
C ALA A 91 4.48 10.53 16.47
N THR A 92 5.22 9.42 16.57
CA THR A 92 5.18 8.50 17.71
C THR A 92 5.72 9.19 18.98
N ALA A 93 6.85 9.87 18.90
CA ALA A 93 7.42 10.61 20.00
C ALA A 93 6.47 11.71 20.50
N TRP A 94 5.82 12.42 19.58
CA TRP A 94 4.81 13.42 19.92
C TRP A 94 3.57 12.80 20.56
N PHE A 95 3.08 11.67 20.02
CA PHE A 95 1.91 10.96 20.56
C PHE A 95 2.15 10.47 21.98
N THR A 96 3.32 9.90 22.25
CA THR A 96 3.70 9.41 23.57
C THR A 96 4.14 10.53 24.52
N ARG A 97 4.27 11.76 24.04
CA ARG A 97 4.83 12.91 24.79
C ARG A 97 6.21 12.63 25.37
N GLY A 98 7.03 11.87 24.64
CA GLY A 98 8.37 11.48 25.07
C GLY A 98 8.42 10.45 26.22
N ARG A 99 7.27 9.92 26.64
CA ARG A 99 7.23 8.82 27.63
C ARG A 99 7.59 7.52 26.93
N LEU A 100 8.81 7.10 27.05
CA LEU A 100 9.32 5.85 26.48
C LEU A 100 8.64 4.61 27.11
N ASP A 101 8.19 4.73 28.36
CA ASP A 101 7.46 3.67 29.08
C ASP A 101 6.09 3.35 28.44
N ALA A 102 5.52 4.28 27.69
CA ALA A 102 4.27 4.10 26.95
C ALA A 102 4.47 3.40 25.60
N LEU A 103 5.70 3.20 25.15
CA LEU A 103 6.00 2.48 23.94
C LEU A 103 5.84 0.96 24.22
N PRO A 104 5.06 0.23 23.40
CA PRO A 104 4.93 -1.22 23.50
C PRO A 104 6.22 -1.91 23.00
N GLY A 105 7.39 -1.56 23.58
CA GLY A 105 8.70 -1.92 23.07
C GLY A 105 8.89 -3.42 22.85
N LYS A 106 8.46 -4.25 23.81
CA LYS A 106 8.52 -5.72 23.68
C LYS A 106 7.61 -6.22 22.55
N ASN A 107 6.37 -5.73 22.47
CA ASN A 107 5.42 -6.13 21.44
C ASN A 107 5.85 -5.62 20.06
N ALA A 108 6.39 -4.40 19.97
CA ALA A 108 6.93 -3.84 18.74
C ALA A 108 8.14 -4.65 18.25
N TRP A 109 9.04 -5.03 19.16
CA TRP A 109 10.20 -5.87 18.84
C TRP A 109 9.78 -7.25 18.33
N HIS A 110 8.84 -7.93 19.01
CA HIS A 110 8.31 -9.20 18.55
C HIS A 110 7.60 -9.10 17.19
N SER A 111 6.83 -8.04 16.97
CA SER A 111 6.20 -7.80 15.67
C SER A 111 7.24 -7.54 14.58
N TRP A 112 8.27 -6.76 14.86
CA TRP A 112 9.36 -6.50 13.94
C TRP A 112 10.13 -7.78 13.59
N GLN A 113 10.46 -8.62 14.57
CA GLN A 113 11.14 -9.91 14.36
C GLN A 113 10.34 -10.87 13.47
N ARG A 114 9.01 -10.79 13.47
CA ARG A 114 8.16 -11.61 12.60
C ARG A 114 8.07 -11.05 11.18
N VAL A 115 7.96 -9.75 11.04
CA VAL A 115 7.66 -9.11 9.74
C VAL A 115 8.91 -8.77 8.95
N ALA A 116 9.95 -8.22 9.62
CA ALA A 116 11.12 -7.72 8.93
C ALA A 116 11.94 -8.81 8.21
N PRO A 117 12.19 -10.01 8.79
CA PRO A 117 12.93 -11.06 8.08
C PRO A 117 12.17 -11.56 6.85
N VAL A 118 10.86 -11.75 6.97
CA VAL A 118 10.02 -12.21 5.85
C VAL A 118 10.01 -11.20 4.72
N THR A 119 9.82 -9.92 5.04
CA THR A 119 9.88 -8.83 4.05
C THR A 119 11.27 -8.73 3.42
N GLY A 120 12.33 -8.83 4.23
CA GLY A 120 13.72 -8.83 3.78
C GLY A 120 14.03 -9.98 2.82
N LEU A 121 13.53 -11.18 3.10
CA LEU A 121 13.67 -12.33 2.22
C LEU A 121 12.96 -12.12 0.87
N PHE A 122 11.76 -11.56 0.84
CA PHE A 122 11.08 -11.24 -0.43
C PHE A 122 11.85 -10.20 -1.24
N ILE A 123 12.39 -9.16 -0.59
CA ILE A 123 13.24 -8.17 -1.26
C ILE A 123 14.50 -8.84 -1.81
N LEU A 124 15.15 -9.70 -1.02
CA LEU A 124 16.34 -10.44 -1.43
C LEU A 124 16.06 -11.33 -2.65
N VAL A 125 14.96 -12.09 -2.62
CA VAL A 125 14.54 -12.92 -3.76
C VAL A 125 14.33 -12.05 -5.00
N GLY A 126 13.63 -10.92 -4.89
CA GLY A 126 13.42 -10.01 -6.02
C GLY A 126 14.74 -9.47 -6.59
N ILE A 127 15.69 -9.09 -5.72
CA ILE A 127 17.02 -8.61 -6.14
C ILE A 127 17.81 -9.73 -6.81
N VAL A 128 17.83 -10.93 -6.24
CA VAL A 128 18.54 -12.09 -6.81
C VAL A 128 17.96 -12.45 -8.18
N MET A 129 16.63 -12.47 -8.34
CA MET A 129 15.98 -12.70 -9.63
C MET A 129 16.37 -11.64 -10.67
N ALA A 130 16.45 -10.37 -10.27
CA ALA A 130 16.84 -9.29 -11.15
C ALA A 130 18.33 -9.40 -11.58
N ILE A 131 19.24 -9.62 -10.64
CA ILE A 131 20.68 -9.67 -10.89
C ILE A 131 21.09 -10.94 -11.65
N SER A 132 20.45 -12.09 -11.36
CA SER A 132 20.72 -13.37 -12.04
C SER A 132 20.20 -13.43 -13.47
N GLY A 133 19.42 -12.45 -13.91
CA GLY A 133 18.73 -12.49 -15.20
C GLY A 133 17.51 -13.42 -15.24
N MET A 134 17.18 -14.08 -14.12
CA MET A 134 16.03 -15.00 -14.03
C MET A 134 14.72 -14.25 -14.27
N ALA A 135 14.60 -13.01 -13.77
CA ALA A 135 13.43 -12.17 -14.02
C ALA A 135 13.24 -11.91 -15.52
N THR A 136 14.32 -11.60 -16.22
CA THR A 136 14.31 -11.35 -17.68
C THR A 136 13.99 -12.63 -18.46
N TYR A 137 14.62 -13.76 -18.09
CA TYR A 137 14.33 -15.04 -18.73
C TYR A 137 12.85 -15.45 -18.56
N LEU A 138 12.34 -15.36 -17.33
CA LEU A 138 10.93 -15.65 -17.04
C LEU A 138 10.00 -14.69 -17.78
N ALA A 139 10.37 -13.41 -17.87
CA ALA A 139 9.62 -12.43 -18.62
C ALA A 139 9.51 -12.77 -20.10
N HIS A 140 10.62 -13.16 -20.74
CA HIS A 140 10.60 -13.58 -22.14
C HIS A 140 9.71 -14.81 -22.36
N THR A 141 9.87 -15.85 -21.51
CA THR A 141 9.06 -17.06 -21.60
C THR A 141 7.56 -16.77 -21.43
N LEU A 142 7.20 -15.91 -20.48
CA LEU A 142 5.80 -15.54 -20.25
C LEU A 142 5.27 -14.60 -21.34
N ALA A 143 6.14 -13.76 -21.93
CA ALA A 143 5.78 -12.90 -23.05
C ALA A 143 5.52 -13.68 -24.35
N GLU A 144 6.04 -14.92 -24.50
CA GLU A 144 5.68 -15.81 -25.61
C GLU A 144 4.16 -16.10 -25.62
N GLY A 145 3.49 -16.05 -24.47
CA GLY A 145 2.04 -16.10 -24.37
C GLY A 145 1.33 -14.85 -24.92
N GLY A 146 2.10 -13.84 -25.32
CA GLY A 146 1.61 -12.62 -25.95
C GLY A 146 0.58 -11.88 -25.07
N ARG A 147 -0.42 -11.32 -25.72
CA ARG A 147 -1.49 -10.54 -25.03
C ARG A 147 -2.28 -11.33 -23.99
N VAL A 148 -2.29 -12.66 -24.04
CA VAL A 148 -2.96 -13.50 -23.03
C VAL A 148 -2.36 -13.25 -21.65
N TYR A 149 -1.04 -13.01 -21.56
CA TYR A 149 -0.40 -12.71 -20.29
C TYR A 149 -0.90 -11.41 -19.67
N LEU A 150 -1.30 -10.43 -20.47
CA LEU A 150 -1.85 -9.16 -19.95
C LEU A 150 -3.15 -9.38 -19.14
N GLY A 151 -3.92 -10.41 -19.49
CA GLY A 151 -5.07 -10.85 -18.71
C GLY A 151 -4.71 -11.68 -17.48
N ILE A 152 -3.58 -12.41 -17.50
CA ILE A 152 -3.14 -13.25 -16.38
C ILE A 152 -2.35 -12.44 -15.35
N GLY A 153 -1.57 -11.45 -15.79
CA GLY A 153 -0.69 -10.65 -14.94
C GLY A 153 -1.34 -10.07 -13.68
N PRO A 154 -2.57 -9.54 -13.77
CA PRO A 154 -3.30 -9.06 -12.58
C PRO A 154 -3.55 -10.15 -11.53
N PHE A 155 -3.83 -11.38 -11.95
CA PHE A 155 -3.99 -12.52 -11.03
C PHE A 155 -2.68 -12.89 -10.36
N VAL A 156 -1.56 -12.81 -11.08
CA VAL A 156 -0.22 -12.99 -10.50
C VAL A 156 0.05 -11.94 -9.43
N GLY A 157 -0.29 -10.68 -9.69
CA GLY A 157 -0.23 -9.60 -8.71
C GLY A 157 -1.11 -9.86 -7.49
N ALA A 158 -2.35 -10.26 -7.73
CA ALA A 158 -3.33 -10.58 -6.69
C ALA A 158 -2.85 -11.71 -5.77
N VAL A 159 -2.37 -12.82 -6.34
CA VAL A 159 -1.83 -13.96 -5.58
C VAL A 159 -0.60 -13.56 -4.78
N SER A 160 0.29 -12.74 -5.34
CA SER A 160 1.46 -12.25 -4.60
C SER A 160 1.06 -11.39 -3.41
N GLY A 161 0.07 -10.52 -3.57
CA GLY A 161 -0.50 -9.73 -2.48
C GLY A 161 -1.14 -10.59 -1.39
N PHE A 162 -1.89 -11.62 -1.77
CA PHE A 162 -2.50 -12.58 -0.84
C PHE A 162 -1.46 -13.36 -0.04
N ILE A 163 -0.42 -13.89 -0.68
CA ILE A 163 0.63 -14.68 -0.03
C ILE A 163 1.45 -13.81 0.93
N THR A 164 1.87 -12.63 0.45
CA THR A 164 2.73 -11.75 1.26
C THR A 164 1.97 -10.97 2.32
N GLY A 165 0.66 -10.80 2.17
CA GLY A 165 -0.16 -9.93 3.02
C GLY A 165 0.27 -8.45 2.97
N SER A 166 1.02 -8.05 1.93
CA SER A 166 1.64 -6.74 1.79
C SER A 166 1.82 -6.36 0.32
N THR A 167 1.37 -5.18 -0.09
CA THR A 167 1.65 -4.65 -1.44
C THR A 167 3.13 -4.40 -1.65
N SER A 168 3.84 -3.94 -0.63
CA SER A 168 5.29 -3.75 -0.70
C SER A 168 6.02 -5.08 -0.89
N GLY A 169 5.58 -6.14 -0.19
CA GLY A 169 6.12 -7.49 -0.36
C GLY A 169 5.83 -8.04 -1.76
N ALA A 170 4.61 -7.88 -2.25
CA ALA A 170 4.21 -8.30 -3.60
C ALA A 170 5.05 -7.59 -4.68
N ASN A 171 5.22 -6.27 -4.55
CA ASN A 171 6.02 -5.49 -5.47
C ASN A 171 7.51 -5.86 -5.41
N ALA A 172 8.06 -6.04 -4.21
CA ALA A 172 9.45 -6.47 -4.04
C ALA A 172 9.72 -7.82 -4.72
N MET A 173 8.75 -8.72 -4.67
CA MET A 173 8.87 -10.06 -5.24
C MET A 173 8.71 -10.08 -6.77
N LEU A 174 7.74 -9.36 -7.32
CA LEU A 174 7.32 -9.55 -8.72
C LEU A 174 7.33 -8.29 -9.60
N ALA A 175 7.41 -7.07 -9.06
CA ALA A 175 7.28 -5.87 -9.89
C ALA A 175 8.36 -5.78 -10.98
N THR A 176 9.58 -6.21 -10.69
CA THR A 176 10.67 -6.23 -11.68
C THR A 176 10.34 -7.17 -12.84
N THR A 177 9.90 -8.40 -12.54
CA THR A 177 9.50 -9.37 -13.56
C THR A 177 8.34 -8.87 -14.40
N GLN A 178 7.31 -8.29 -13.76
CA GLN A 178 6.16 -7.72 -14.44
C GLN A 178 6.55 -6.53 -15.34
N ALA A 179 7.51 -5.71 -14.91
CA ALA A 179 8.03 -4.60 -15.71
C ALA A 179 8.76 -5.11 -16.96
N GLU A 180 9.56 -6.17 -16.83
CA GLU A 180 10.25 -6.79 -17.97
C GLU A 180 9.26 -7.41 -18.96
N ILE A 181 8.20 -8.06 -18.48
CA ILE A 181 7.14 -8.61 -19.33
C ILE A 181 6.41 -7.48 -20.09
N ALA A 182 6.07 -6.39 -19.39
CA ALA A 182 5.43 -5.25 -20.03
C ALA A 182 6.30 -4.65 -21.15
N ARG A 183 7.62 -4.55 -20.93
CA ARG A 183 8.58 -4.11 -21.96
C ARG A 183 8.65 -5.08 -23.14
N ALA A 184 8.71 -6.38 -22.86
CA ALA A 184 8.75 -7.41 -23.91
C ALA A 184 7.47 -7.44 -24.76
N LEU A 185 6.32 -7.12 -24.14
CA LEU A 185 5.03 -7.02 -24.84
C LEU A 185 4.77 -5.64 -25.46
N HIS A 186 5.71 -4.69 -25.32
CA HIS A 186 5.60 -3.32 -25.84
C HIS A 186 4.37 -2.55 -25.31
N VAL A 187 3.97 -2.80 -24.06
CA VAL A 187 2.90 -2.08 -23.39
C VAL A 187 3.45 -1.09 -22.36
N ASP A 188 2.63 -0.12 -21.96
CA ASP A 188 3.03 0.86 -20.96
C ASP A 188 3.31 0.19 -19.61
N VAL A 189 4.58 0.27 -19.19
CA VAL A 189 5.08 -0.37 -17.96
C VAL A 189 4.37 0.19 -16.73
N LEU A 190 4.12 1.51 -16.69
CA LEU A 190 3.50 2.15 -15.53
C LEU A 190 2.04 1.72 -15.39
N ALA A 191 1.30 1.67 -16.50
CA ALA A 191 -0.08 1.23 -16.52
C ALA A 191 -0.18 -0.24 -16.07
N PHE A 192 0.66 -1.14 -16.61
CA PHE A 192 0.63 -2.55 -16.26
C PHE A 192 1.04 -2.80 -14.79
N LEU A 193 2.08 -2.11 -14.28
CA LEU A 193 2.46 -2.19 -12.87
C LEU A 193 1.40 -1.59 -11.94
N SER A 194 0.68 -0.58 -12.39
CA SER A 194 -0.45 -0.04 -11.62
C SER A 194 -1.56 -1.06 -11.47
N ILE A 195 -1.89 -1.78 -12.53
CA ILE A 195 -2.85 -2.89 -12.51
C ILE A 195 -2.37 -4.00 -11.55
N HIS A 196 -1.10 -4.40 -11.65
CA HIS A 196 -0.50 -5.37 -10.73
C HIS A 196 -0.62 -4.95 -9.26
N ASN A 197 -0.25 -3.71 -8.95
CA ASN A 197 -0.27 -3.18 -7.59
C ASN A 197 -1.70 -3.07 -7.02
N VAL A 198 -2.66 -2.66 -7.84
CA VAL A 198 -4.08 -2.60 -7.44
C VAL A 198 -4.62 -4.01 -7.19
N ALA A 199 -4.33 -4.96 -8.07
CA ALA A 199 -4.73 -6.37 -7.90
C ALA A 199 -4.15 -6.97 -6.61
N ALA A 200 -2.86 -6.73 -6.32
CA ALA A 200 -2.22 -7.12 -5.08
C ALA A 200 -2.92 -6.50 -3.86
N ALA A 201 -3.26 -5.20 -3.93
CA ALA A 201 -3.90 -4.47 -2.84
C ALA A 201 -5.30 -5.02 -2.50
N PHE A 202 -6.07 -5.44 -3.49
CA PHE A 202 -7.39 -6.03 -3.23
C PHE A 202 -7.30 -7.41 -2.60
N LEU A 203 -6.46 -8.30 -3.11
CA LEU A 203 -6.41 -9.67 -2.59
C LEU A 203 -5.65 -9.79 -1.27
N LEU A 204 -4.71 -8.89 -0.97
CA LEU A 204 -4.05 -8.89 0.34
C LEU A 204 -5.02 -8.70 1.51
N MET A 205 -6.17 -8.04 1.28
CA MET A 205 -7.17 -7.85 2.33
C MET A 205 -7.79 -9.18 2.79
N ALA A 206 -7.83 -10.20 1.93
CA ALA A 206 -8.27 -11.56 2.26
C ALA A 206 -7.13 -12.45 2.79
N SER A 207 -5.89 -11.93 2.87
CA SER A 207 -4.73 -12.71 3.30
C SER A 207 -4.87 -13.20 4.74
N PRO A 208 -4.29 -14.36 5.09
CA PRO A 208 -4.36 -14.90 6.45
C PRO A 208 -3.87 -13.93 7.51
N SER A 209 -2.81 -13.16 7.23
CA SER A 209 -2.26 -12.17 8.16
C SER A 209 -3.22 -11.01 8.44
N LYS A 210 -4.02 -10.59 7.45
CA LYS A 210 -5.02 -9.53 7.64
C LYS A 210 -6.26 -10.04 8.35
N VAL A 211 -6.67 -11.27 8.05
CA VAL A 211 -7.76 -11.94 8.76
C VAL A 211 -7.41 -12.14 10.22
N GLU A 212 -6.20 -12.62 10.52
CA GLU A 212 -5.72 -12.78 11.91
C GLU A 212 -5.73 -11.44 12.67
N LEU A 213 -5.26 -10.36 12.02
CA LEU A 213 -5.33 -9.02 12.60
C LEU A 213 -6.78 -8.59 12.88
N ALA A 214 -7.69 -8.87 11.97
CA ALA A 214 -9.11 -8.57 12.13
C ALA A 214 -9.72 -9.36 13.30
N VAL A 215 -9.36 -10.65 13.45
CA VAL A 215 -9.76 -11.49 14.59
C VAL A 215 -9.32 -10.87 15.92
N GLN A 216 -8.07 -10.40 16.00
CA GLN A 216 -7.51 -9.82 17.22
C GLN A 216 -8.20 -8.49 17.61
N LEU A 217 -8.74 -7.75 16.63
CA LEU A 217 -9.42 -6.49 16.85
C LEU A 217 -10.94 -6.62 17.00
N ALA A 218 -11.50 -7.79 16.65
CA ALA A 218 -12.94 -8.03 16.69
C ALA A 218 -13.45 -8.26 18.12
N PRO A 219 -14.68 -7.85 18.44
CA PRO A 219 -15.32 -8.18 19.71
C PRO A 219 -15.42 -9.70 19.91
N GLN A 220 -15.40 -10.13 21.19
CA GLN A 220 -15.58 -11.55 21.53
C GLN A 220 -16.91 -12.06 20.97
N GLY A 221 -16.85 -13.18 20.22
CA GLY A 221 -18.02 -13.79 19.55
C GLY A 221 -18.12 -13.55 18.05
N ALA A 222 -17.42 -12.56 17.49
CA ALA A 222 -17.44 -12.26 16.04
C ALA A 222 -16.60 -13.24 15.18
N GLN A 223 -15.94 -14.21 15.79
CA GLN A 223 -15.01 -15.11 15.07
C GLN A 223 -15.69 -15.98 14.00
N GLN A 224 -16.98 -16.33 14.18
CA GLN A 224 -17.73 -17.08 13.16
C GLN A 224 -18.06 -16.24 11.94
N GLU A 225 -18.29 -14.94 12.12
CA GLU A 225 -18.59 -14.02 11.04
C GLU A 225 -17.34 -13.70 10.19
N LEU A 226 -16.14 -13.81 10.77
CA LEU A 226 -14.88 -13.50 10.07
C LEU A 226 -14.60 -14.40 8.87
N ARG A 227 -15.03 -15.66 8.90
CA ARG A 227 -14.95 -16.55 7.72
C ARG A 227 -15.81 -16.03 6.55
N TRP A 228 -17.02 -15.59 6.85
CA TRP A 228 -17.92 -15.01 5.84
C TRP A 228 -17.36 -13.69 5.31
N VAL A 229 -16.79 -12.86 6.18
CA VAL A 229 -16.11 -11.63 5.79
C VAL A 229 -14.91 -11.94 4.89
N GLN A 230 -14.07 -12.91 5.24
CA GLN A 230 -12.94 -13.31 4.42
C GLN A 230 -13.37 -13.80 3.04
N VAL A 231 -14.38 -14.69 2.98
CA VAL A 231 -14.92 -15.20 1.70
C VAL A 231 -15.52 -14.08 0.88
N SER A 232 -16.25 -13.16 1.50
CA SER A 232 -16.84 -12.00 0.81
C SER A 232 -15.76 -11.07 0.26
N VAL A 233 -14.72 -10.77 1.04
CA VAL A 233 -13.59 -9.93 0.60
C VAL A 233 -12.82 -10.62 -0.53
N LEU A 234 -12.64 -11.95 -0.44
CA LEU A 234 -12.00 -12.73 -1.50
C LEU A 234 -12.85 -12.68 -2.80
N ALA A 235 -14.16 -12.88 -2.68
CA ALA A 235 -15.06 -12.84 -3.83
C ALA A 235 -15.06 -11.45 -4.52
N VAL A 236 -15.15 -10.38 -3.74
CA VAL A 236 -15.05 -9.01 -4.27
C VAL A 236 -13.67 -8.78 -4.90
N GLY A 237 -12.60 -9.26 -4.25
CA GLY A 237 -11.24 -9.18 -4.78
C GLY A 237 -11.11 -9.88 -6.13
N VAL A 238 -11.65 -11.08 -6.27
CA VAL A 238 -11.64 -11.84 -7.55
C VAL A 238 -12.41 -11.10 -8.64
N VAL A 239 -13.58 -10.53 -8.33
CA VAL A 239 -14.36 -9.74 -9.30
C VAL A 239 -13.57 -8.52 -9.77
N VAL A 240 -12.94 -7.79 -8.86
CA VAL A 240 -12.12 -6.61 -9.19
C VAL A 240 -10.91 -7.02 -10.03
N VAL A 241 -10.20 -8.08 -9.64
CA VAL A 241 -9.03 -8.58 -10.38
C VAL A 241 -9.43 -9.06 -11.78
N SER A 242 -10.60 -9.68 -11.94
CA SER A 242 -11.14 -10.03 -13.26
C SER A 242 -11.42 -8.80 -14.12
N GLY A 243 -11.95 -7.72 -13.53
CA GLY A 243 -12.10 -6.43 -14.22
C GLY A 243 -10.75 -5.83 -14.61
N LEU A 244 -9.76 -5.90 -13.74
CA LEU A 244 -8.38 -5.47 -14.03
C LEU A 244 -7.72 -6.31 -15.12
N ALA A 245 -8.05 -7.61 -15.21
CA ALA A 245 -7.59 -8.48 -16.29
C ALA A 245 -8.13 -8.03 -17.66
N VAL A 246 -9.40 -7.62 -17.69
CA VAL A 246 -9.97 -7.02 -18.92
C VAL A 246 -9.26 -5.70 -19.27
N CYS A 247 -9.01 -4.83 -18.27
CA CYS A 247 -8.23 -3.61 -18.49
C CYS A 247 -6.80 -3.92 -18.99
N GLY A 248 -6.16 -4.97 -18.45
CA GLY A 248 -4.85 -5.43 -18.91
C GLY A 248 -4.85 -5.84 -20.37
N LEU A 249 -5.89 -6.56 -20.82
CA LEU A 249 -6.02 -6.97 -22.23
C LEU A 249 -6.24 -5.81 -23.20
N LEU A 250 -6.66 -4.64 -22.69
CA LEU A 250 -6.89 -3.44 -23.50
C LEU A 250 -5.62 -2.57 -23.63
N LEU A 251 -4.55 -2.88 -22.87
CA LEU A 251 -3.24 -2.24 -23.03
C LEU A 251 -2.54 -2.71 -24.30
#